data_72206bec285422bb824acc9b0e8ae165
#
_entry.id   72206bec285422bb824acc9b0e8ae165
#
_cell.length_a   1.000
_cell.length_b   1.000
_cell.length_c   1.000
_cell.angle_alpha   90.00
_cell.angle_beta   90.00
_cell.angle_gamma   90.00
#
_symmetry.space_group_name_H-M   'P 1'
#
loop_
_entity.id
_entity.type
_entity.pdbx_description
1 polymer ?
#
loop_
_entity_poly.entity_id
_entity_poly.type
_entity_poly.pdbx_seq_one_letter_code
_entity_poly.pdbx_strand_id
1 'polypeptide(L)'
;YATGRSNGVDDLELISGQEAQRLEPALGCDLAMYSPSTGIIDAHALMHALLADAQAHGAVIAVESRFKSAQHLGGRWHCEVLGETITSEILINSAGLDAIAVARRIVGLRPELIPEMFFAKGNYARLMGRCPFTRLIYPVPVPGGLGTHLTIDLGGQASFGPDVEWVPSPTPEQAGKGLEGHFSYQVDESRLTRFEADVRTWWPGLPDRALAPGYAGVRPKLVGPNQPAADYLVQGPKEHGLEGLVNLMGMESPGLTSCLAIAQAVREIV
;
A
#
# COMPACT_ATOMS: atom_id res chain seq x y z
N TYR A 1 15.85 -14.77 -2.03
CA TYR A 1 16.95 -14.40 -2.94
C TYR A 1 16.62 -14.79 -4.39
N ALA A 2 16.29 -16.08 -4.64
CA ALA A 2 15.96 -16.55 -5.99
C ALA A 2 14.80 -15.77 -6.64
N THR A 3 13.75 -15.49 -5.89
CA THR A 3 12.60 -14.69 -6.36
C THR A 3 13.03 -13.26 -6.71
N GLY A 4 13.84 -12.60 -5.88
CA GLY A 4 14.35 -11.25 -6.18
C GLY A 4 15.17 -11.22 -7.46
N ARG A 5 16.09 -12.19 -7.62
CA ARG A 5 16.89 -12.34 -8.85
C ARG A 5 16.02 -12.59 -10.09
N SER A 6 15.00 -13.45 -10.00
CA SER A 6 14.09 -13.72 -11.13
C SER A 6 13.23 -12.52 -11.50
N ASN A 7 13.01 -11.61 -10.56
CA ASN A 7 12.28 -10.35 -10.77
C ASN A 7 13.19 -9.18 -11.22
N GLY A 8 14.45 -9.45 -11.57
CA GLY A 8 15.37 -8.46 -12.13
C GLY A 8 16.11 -7.61 -11.09
N VAL A 9 16.14 -8.01 -9.82
CA VAL A 9 16.98 -7.35 -8.80
C VAL A 9 18.37 -7.98 -8.83
N ASP A 10 19.29 -7.34 -9.57
CA ASP A 10 20.59 -7.94 -9.92
C ASP A 10 21.70 -7.73 -8.89
N ASP A 11 21.52 -6.85 -7.94
CA ASP A 11 22.52 -6.46 -6.94
C ASP A 11 22.31 -7.08 -5.54
N LEU A 12 21.40 -8.07 -5.42
CA LEU A 12 21.19 -8.79 -4.16
C LEU A 12 22.41 -9.65 -3.81
N GLU A 13 22.85 -9.56 -2.55
CA GLU A 13 23.97 -10.32 -2.01
C GLU A 13 23.54 -11.11 -0.77
N LEU A 14 23.93 -12.39 -0.70
CA LEU A 14 23.81 -13.15 0.55
C LEU A 14 25.09 -12.96 1.35
N ILE A 15 24.96 -12.44 2.56
CA ILE A 15 26.08 -12.14 3.45
C ILE A 15 25.92 -12.88 4.79
N SER A 16 27.04 -13.25 5.40
CA SER A 16 27.05 -13.88 6.73
C SER A 16 26.58 -12.90 7.81
N GLY A 17 26.09 -13.42 8.94
CA GLY A 17 25.73 -12.59 10.10
C GLY A 17 26.89 -11.72 10.59
N GLN A 18 28.14 -12.19 10.49
CA GLN A 18 29.32 -11.37 10.84
C GLN A 18 29.50 -10.17 9.89
N GLU A 19 29.27 -10.34 8.60
CA GLU A 19 29.31 -9.26 7.63
C GLU A 19 28.15 -8.28 7.86
N ALA A 20 26.95 -8.79 8.12
CA ALA A 20 25.80 -7.97 8.46
C ALA A 20 26.05 -7.14 9.73
N GLN A 21 26.68 -7.72 10.76
CA GLN A 21 27.06 -7.00 11.98
C GLN A 21 28.16 -5.95 11.78
N ARG A 22 29.04 -6.12 10.79
CA ARG A 22 29.99 -5.06 10.43
C ARG A 22 29.28 -3.85 9.81
N LEU A 23 28.20 -4.09 9.06
CA LEU A 23 27.38 -3.03 8.48
C LEU A 23 26.46 -2.37 9.52
N GLU A 24 25.88 -3.18 10.40
CA GLU A 24 24.94 -2.77 11.45
C GLU A 24 25.26 -3.47 12.77
N PRO A 25 26.12 -2.88 13.61
CA PRO A 25 26.67 -3.55 14.82
C PRO A 25 25.62 -4.00 15.83
N ALA A 26 24.44 -3.39 15.85
CA ALA A 26 23.34 -3.77 16.75
C ALA A 26 22.50 -4.94 16.24
N LEU A 27 22.69 -5.38 14.98
CA LEU A 27 21.91 -6.44 14.35
C LEU A 27 22.36 -7.82 14.84
N GLY A 28 21.39 -8.65 15.24
CA GLY A 28 21.58 -10.08 15.54
C GLY A 28 20.96 -10.94 14.44
N CYS A 29 21.80 -11.62 13.64
CA CYS A 29 21.35 -12.58 12.64
C CYS A 29 22.48 -13.55 12.28
N ASP A 30 22.13 -14.72 11.74
CA ASP A 30 23.09 -15.72 11.23
C ASP A 30 23.40 -15.51 9.74
N LEU A 31 22.41 -15.04 8.99
CA LEU A 31 22.49 -14.79 7.55
C LEU A 31 21.62 -13.56 7.20
N ALA A 32 22.08 -12.78 6.24
CA ALA A 32 21.28 -11.69 5.71
C ALA A 32 21.32 -11.65 4.17
N MET A 33 20.27 -11.09 3.59
CA MET A 33 20.25 -10.67 2.20
C MET A 33 20.44 -9.16 2.17
N TYR A 34 21.56 -8.72 1.63
CA TYR A 34 21.86 -7.30 1.46
C TYR A 34 21.35 -6.82 0.09
N SER A 35 20.64 -5.70 0.09
CA SER A 35 20.10 -5.05 -1.10
C SER A 35 20.63 -3.61 -1.17
N PRO A 36 21.74 -3.38 -1.85
CA PRO A 36 22.41 -2.07 -1.86
C PRO A 36 21.59 -0.96 -2.54
N SER A 37 20.78 -1.31 -3.54
CA SER A 37 19.93 -0.35 -4.26
C SER A 37 18.65 0.04 -3.52
N THR A 38 18.29 -0.65 -2.42
CA THR A 38 17.12 -0.30 -1.62
C THR A 38 17.32 1.05 -0.93
N GLY A 39 16.32 1.91 -1.03
CA GLY A 39 16.34 3.24 -0.45
C GLY A 39 15.04 3.60 0.24
N ILE A 40 14.96 4.85 0.67
CA ILE A 40 13.76 5.46 1.26
C ILE A 40 13.31 6.64 0.40
N ILE A 41 12.03 6.92 0.45
CA ILE A 41 11.44 8.05 -0.27
C ILE A 41 10.48 8.80 0.64
N ASP A 42 10.44 10.10 0.51
CA ASP A 42 9.36 10.92 1.07
C ASP A 42 8.09 10.71 0.24
N ALA A 43 7.14 9.97 0.80
CA ALA A 43 5.90 9.61 0.13
C ALA A 43 5.05 10.83 -0.25
N HIS A 44 5.00 11.85 0.63
CA HIS A 44 4.25 13.07 0.36
C HIS A 44 4.91 13.91 -0.72
N ALA A 45 6.24 14.08 -0.65
CA ALA A 45 6.99 14.80 -1.68
C ALA A 45 6.87 14.11 -3.04
N LEU A 46 6.91 12.76 -3.11
CA LEU A 46 6.66 12.01 -4.34
C LEU A 46 5.27 12.30 -4.92
N MET A 47 4.21 12.21 -4.09
CA MET A 47 2.84 12.49 -4.55
C MET A 47 2.67 13.93 -5.03
N HIS A 48 3.25 14.91 -4.33
CA HIS A 48 3.24 16.31 -4.77
C HIS A 48 4.00 16.53 -6.08
N ALA A 49 5.16 15.88 -6.25
CA ALA A 49 5.92 15.98 -7.49
C ALA A 49 5.15 15.40 -8.69
N LEU A 50 4.54 14.21 -8.51
CA LEU A 50 3.69 13.60 -9.54
C LEU A 50 2.48 14.47 -9.89
N LEU A 51 1.84 15.07 -8.89
CA LEU A 51 0.72 15.99 -9.11
C LEU A 51 1.16 17.24 -9.87
N ALA A 52 2.28 17.84 -9.45
CA ALA A 52 2.81 19.03 -10.11
C ALA A 52 3.18 18.76 -11.59
N ASP A 53 3.78 17.59 -11.86
CA ASP A 53 4.10 17.17 -13.23
C ASP A 53 2.82 16.96 -14.06
N ALA A 54 1.83 16.27 -13.52
CA ALA A 54 0.53 16.07 -14.18
C ALA A 54 -0.15 17.41 -14.50
N GLN A 55 -0.15 18.37 -13.57
CA GLN A 55 -0.73 19.69 -13.76
C GLN A 55 0.03 20.52 -14.82
N ALA A 56 1.35 20.40 -14.86
CA ALA A 56 2.16 21.03 -15.91
C ALA A 56 1.82 20.49 -17.32
N HIS A 57 1.28 19.27 -17.40
CA HIS A 57 0.79 18.65 -18.62
C HIS A 57 -0.73 18.81 -18.83
N GLY A 58 -1.39 19.70 -18.09
CA GLY A 58 -2.79 20.06 -18.28
C GLY A 58 -3.80 19.24 -17.46
N ALA A 59 -3.35 18.37 -16.57
CA ALA A 59 -4.27 17.69 -15.65
C ALA A 59 -4.89 18.68 -14.65
N VAL A 60 -6.14 18.40 -14.27
CA VAL A 60 -6.87 19.20 -13.26
C VAL A 60 -7.25 18.27 -12.11
N ILE A 61 -6.96 18.70 -10.88
CA ILE A 61 -7.47 18.04 -9.68
C ILE A 61 -8.74 18.79 -9.21
N ALA A 62 -9.82 18.04 -9.01
CA ALA A 62 -11.06 18.55 -8.45
C ALA A 62 -11.31 17.86 -7.09
N VAL A 63 -10.96 18.57 -6.02
CA VAL A 63 -11.21 18.09 -4.64
C VAL A 63 -12.69 18.18 -4.29
N GLU A 64 -13.12 17.44 -3.25
CA GLU A 64 -14.51 17.39 -2.79
C GLU A 64 -15.54 16.98 -3.87
N SER A 65 -15.05 16.37 -4.96
CA SER A 65 -15.81 16.00 -6.14
C SER A 65 -16.16 14.52 -6.13
N ARG A 66 -17.13 14.15 -5.30
CA ARG A 66 -17.51 12.74 -5.11
C ARG A 66 -18.14 12.15 -6.37
N PHE A 67 -17.54 11.07 -6.87
CA PHE A 67 -18.09 10.23 -7.94
C PHE A 67 -19.39 9.57 -7.49
N LYS A 68 -20.45 9.68 -8.28
CA LYS A 68 -21.77 9.08 -8.00
C LYS A 68 -22.03 7.86 -8.88
N SER A 69 -21.85 7.98 -10.18
CA SER A 69 -22.03 6.89 -11.14
C SER A 69 -21.33 7.18 -12.46
N ALA A 70 -21.16 6.17 -13.30
CA ALA A 70 -20.75 6.35 -14.69
C ALA A 70 -21.51 5.41 -15.62
N GLN A 71 -21.73 5.86 -16.86
CA GLN A 71 -22.32 5.07 -17.93
C GLN A 71 -21.61 5.35 -19.23
N HIS A 72 -21.35 4.31 -20.03
CA HIS A 72 -20.77 4.43 -21.36
C HIS A 72 -21.87 4.62 -22.39
N LEU A 73 -21.94 5.79 -23.03
CA LEU A 73 -22.95 6.13 -24.04
C LEU A 73 -22.31 6.87 -25.22
N GLY A 74 -22.65 6.46 -26.43
CA GLY A 74 -22.15 7.12 -27.62
C GLY A 74 -20.63 7.13 -27.78
N GLY A 75 -19.92 6.10 -27.28
CA GLY A 75 -18.46 6.00 -27.34
C GLY A 75 -17.73 6.81 -26.25
N ARG A 76 -18.43 7.36 -25.27
CA ARG A 76 -17.85 8.16 -24.17
C ARG A 76 -18.42 7.76 -22.82
N TRP A 77 -17.62 7.93 -21.79
CA TRP A 77 -18.04 7.82 -20.40
C TRP A 77 -18.73 9.09 -19.97
N HIS A 78 -19.92 8.95 -19.37
CA HIS A 78 -20.67 10.00 -18.72
C HIS A 78 -20.63 9.76 -17.21
N CYS A 79 -19.84 10.57 -16.52
CA CYS A 79 -19.60 10.44 -15.07
C CYS A 79 -20.41 11.49 -14.33
N GLU A 80 -21.27 11.07 -13.39
CA GLU A 80 -22.00 11.97 -12.51
C GLU A 80 -21.16 12.33 -11.30
N VAL A 81 -20.87 13.62 -11.14
CA VAL A 81 -20.06 14.20 -10.07
C VAL A 81 -20.72 15.48 -9.59
N LEU A 82 -21.07 15.59 -8.32
CA LEU A 82 -21.72 16.80 -7.72
C LEU A 82 -23.00 17.26 -8.44
N GLY A 83 -23.72 16.35 -9.08
CA GLY A 83 -24.93 16.69 -9.85
C GLY A 83 -24.67 17.18 -11.28
N GLU A 84 -23.42 17.28 -11.67
CA GLU A 84 -22.96 17.60 -13.03
C GLU A 84 -22.50 16.34 -13.76
N THR A 85 -22.56 16.36 -15.09
CA THR A 85 -22.05 15.26 -15.93
C THR A 85 -20.74 15.66 -16.57
N ILE A 86 -19.68 14.92 -16.24
CA ILE A 86 -18.37 15.02 -16.88
C ILE A 86 -18.26 13.91 -17.93
N THR A 87 -17.85 14.26 -19.14
CA THR A 87 -17.64 13.29 -20.22
C THR A 87 -16.16 13.06 -20.51
N SER A 88 -15.76 11.79 -20.72
CA SER A 88 -14.41 11.39 -21.06
C SER A 88 -14.40 10.21 -22.03
N GLU A 89 -13.29 10.00 -22.71
CA GLU A 89 -13.06 8.79 -23.53
C GLU A 89 -12.59 7.62 -22.67
N ILE A 90 -11.86 7.93 -21.60
CA ILE A 90 -11.28 6.95 -20.68
C ILE A 90 -11.75 7.25 -19.26
N LEU A 91 -12.08 6.21 -18.52
CA LEU A 91 -12.41 6.24 -17.09
C LEU A 91 -11.47 5.29 -16.35
N ILE A 92 -10.67 5.83 -15.43
CA ILE A 92 -9.77 5.03 -14.60
C ILE A 92 -10.24 5.10 -13.15
N ASN A 93 -10.64 3.97 -12.61
CA ASN A 93 -10.99 3.83 -11.20
C ASN A 93 -9.73 3.50 -10.38
N SER A 94 -9.14 4.49 -9.74
CA SER A 94 -8.01 4.36 -8.82
C SER A 94 -8.37 4.81 -7.40
N ALA A 95 -9.60 4.51 -6.96
CA ALA A 95 -10.18 5.04 -5.73
C ALA A 95 -9.69 4.34 -4.43
N GLY A 96 -8.68 3.49 -4.48
CA GLY A 96 -8.04 2.88 -3.31
C GLY A 96 -9.04 2.08 -2.47
N LEU A 97 -9.27 2.50 -1.23
CA LEU A 97 -10.22 1.85 -0.31
C LEU A 97 -11.66 1.85 -0.85
N ASP A 98 -12.03 2.85 -1.65
CA ASP A 98 -13.35 2.97 -2.25
C ASP A 98 -13.47 2.33 -3.65
N ALA A 99 -12.42 1.72 -4.18
CA ALA A 99 -12.39 1.22 -5.56
C ALA A 99 -13.54 0.26 -5.90
N ILE A 100 -13.90 -0.63 -4.97
CA ILE A 100 -15.03 -1.55 -5.13
C ILE A 100 -16.38 -0.80 -5.11
N ALA A 101 -16.52 0.19 -4.26
CA ALA A 101 -17.73 1.00 -4.18
C ALA A 101 -17.92 1.83 -5.46
N VAL A 102 -16.84 2.34 -6.05
CA VAL A 102 -16.85 3.01 -7.35
C VAL A 102 -17.22 2.01 -8.47
N ALA A 103 -16.55 0.85 -8.53
CA ALA A 103 -16.82 -0.18 -9.52
C ALA A 103 -18.31 -0.60 -9.56
N ARG A 104 -18.94 -0.78 -8.40
CA ARG A 104 -20.36 -1.11 -8.28
C ARG A 104 -21.34 -0.05 -8.82
N ARG A 105 -20.86 1.18 -9.07
CA ARG A 105 -21.65 2.29 -9.60
C ARG A 105 -21.41 2.55 -11.09
N ILE A 106 -20.60 1.70 -11.74
CA ILE A 106 -20.37 1.75 -13.18
C ILE A 106 -21.43 0.90 -13.86
N VAL A 107 -22.30 1.54 -14.63
CA VAL A 107 -23.40 0.88 -15.34
C VAL A 107 -22.82 -0.04 -16.42
N GLY A 108 -23.27 -1.29 -16.44
CA GLY A 108 -22.82 -2.31 -17.38
C GLY A 108 -21.62 -3.16 -16.87
N LEU A 109 -20.97 -2.76 -15.78
CA LEU A 109 -19.97 -3.62 -15.16
C LEU A 109 -20.68 -4.76 -14.39
N ARG A 110 -20.39 -6.00 -14.79
CA ARG A 110 -21.03 -7.17 -14.20
C ARG A 110 -20.56 -7.40 -12.76
N PRO A 111 -21.48 -7.64 -11.80
CA PRO A 111 -21.14 -7.82 -10.39
C PRO A 111 -20.14 -8.95 -10.12
N GLU A 112 -20.13 -10.00 -10.94
CA GLU A 112 -19.25 -11.17 -10.81
C GLU A 112 -17.77 -10.83 -11.08
N LEU A 113 -17.51 -9.69 -11.74
CA LEU A 113 -16.18 -9.19 -12.02
C LEU A 113 -15.65 -8.23 -10.96
N ILE A 114 -16.48 -7.91 -9.96
CA ILE A 114 -16.14 -7.03 -8.84
C ILE A 114 -15.82 -7.90 -7.63
N PRO A 115 -14.54 -8.00 -7.23
CA PRO A 115 -14.18 -8.85 -6.10
C PRO A 115 -14.73 -8.31 -4.78
N GLU A 116 -14.74 -9.17 -3.77
CA GLU A 116 -14.90 -8.72 -2.39
C GLU A 116 -13.62 -8.03 -1.92
N MET A 117 -13.76 -7.03 -1.06
CA MET A 117 -12.62 -6.33 -0.44
C MET A 117 -12.65 -6.51 1.07
N PHE A 118 -11.50 -6.87 1.60
CA PHE A 118 -11.23 -6.97 3.02
C PHE A 118 -10.29 -5.83 3.43
N PHE A 119 -10.23 -5.53 4.71
CA PHE A 119 -9.42 -4.43 5.21
C PHE A 119 -8.49 -4.92 6.31
N ALA A 120 -7.22 -4.62 6.15
CA ALA A 120 -6.20 -4.92 7.15
C ALA A 120 -5.48 -3.65 7.57
N LYS A 121 -5.59 -3.30 8.83
CA LYS A 121 -4.86 -2.19 9.44
C LYS A 121 -3.45 -2.67 9.77
N GLY A 122 -2.46 -1.90 9.35
CA GLY A 122 -1.07 -2.06 9.73
C GLY A 122 -0.70 -0.98 10.74
N ASN A 123 -0.37 -1.39 11.96
CA ASN A 123 0.06 -0.49 13.01
C ASN A 123 1.59 -0.39 13.02
N TYR A 124 2.10 0.79 13.39
CA TYR A 124 3.53 1.03 13.53
C TYR A 124 3.82 1.61 14.92
N ALA A 125 4.91 1.14 15.52
CA ALA A 125 5.51 1.72 16.70
C ALA A 125 6.68 2.61 16.29
N ARG A 126 6.90 3.72 16.97
CA ARG A 126 8.07 4.60 16.79
C ARG A 126 9.09 4.35 17.89
N LEU A 127 10.37 4.46 17.56
CA LEU A 127 11.46 4.42 18.55
C LEU A 127 11.49 5.73 19.34
N MET A 128 11.53 5.60 20.65
CA MET A 128 11.81 6.69 21.56
C MET A 128 13.32 6.75 21.82
N GLY A 129 13.99 7.74 21.20
CA GLY A 129 15.44 7.89 21.33
C GLY A 129 16.19 7.65 20.02
N ARG A 130 17.49 7.43 20.14
CA ARG A 130 18.38 7.31 18.97
C ARG A 130 18.33 5.91 18.38
N CYS A 131 18.11 5.82 17.08
CA CYS A 131 18.24 4.59 16.31
C CYS A 131 19.73 4.22 16.15
N PRO A 132 20.13 2.98 16.47
CA PRO A 132 21.51 2.54 16.25
C PRO A 132 21.78 2.09 14.81
N PHE A 133 20.73 1.95 13.99
CA PHE A 133 20.80 1.47 12.62
C PHE A 133 20.87 2.63 11.62
N THR A 134 21.53 2.37 10.51
CA THR A 134 21.64 3.29 9.36
C THR A 134 20.93 2.75 8.12
N ARG A 135 20.48 1.50 8.16
CA ARG A 135 19.78 0.79 7.09
C ARG A 135 18.41 0.30 7.53
N LEU A 136 17.55 0.04 6.57
CA LEU A 136 16.30 -0.66 6.79
C LEU A 136 16.58 -2.12 7.15
N ILE A 137 15.85 -2.66 8.12
CA ILE A 137 15.98 -4.07 8.54
C ILE A 137 14.65 -4.76 8.37
N TYR A 138 14.65 -5.82 7.58
CA TYR A 138 13.48 -6.64 7.31
C TYR A 138 13.75 -8.07 7.80
N PRO A 139 13.09 -8.53 8.87
CA PRO A 139 13.21 -9.93 9.27
C PRO A 139 12.59 -10.85 8.22
N VAL A 140 12.94 -12.12 8.27
CA VAL A 140 12.31 -13.15 7.43
C VAL A 140 10.79 -13.14 7.67
N PRO A 141 9.96 -13.16 6.60
CA PRO A 141 8.51 -13.20 6.74
C PRO A 141 8.05 -14.38 7.61
N VAL A 142 7.10 -14.10 8.48
CA VAL A 142 6.46 -15.13 9.31
C VAL A 142 5.10 -15.52 8.71
N PRO A 143 4.54 -16.70 9.00
CA PRO A 143 3.21 -17.08 8.55
C PRO A 143 2.16 -16.02 8.89
N GLY A 144 1.45 -15.51 7.87
CA GLY A 144 0.41 -14.49 8.04
C GLY A 144 0.88 -13.03 8.13
N GLY A 145 2.19 -12.77 8.04
CA GLY A 145 2.72 -11.41 8.10
C GLY A 145 4.11 -11.27 7.50
N LEU A 146 4.54 -10.02 7.27
CA LEU A 146 5.86 -9.67 6.72
C LEU A 146 6.96 -9.60 7.80
N GLY A 147 6.61 -9.81 9.07
CA GLY A 147 7.49 -9.50 10.20
C GLY A 147 7.50 -8.01 10.55
N THR A 148 8.02 -7.67 11.72
CA THR A 148 8.15 -6.29 12.17
C THR A 148 9.41 -5.67 11.58
N HIS A 149 9.25 -4.85 10.55
CA HIS A 149 10.36 -4.15 9.87
C HIS A 149 10.85 -2.95 10.68
N LEU A 150 12.13 -2.59 10.51
CA LEU A 150 12.63 -1.26 10.82
C LEU A 150 12.59 -0.42 9.54
N THR A 151 11.93 0.72 9.60
CA THR A 151 12.05 1.79 8.62
C THR A 151 12.61 3.04 9.27
N ILE A 152 13.38 3.82 8.51
CA ILE A 152 13.98 5.07 8.97
C ILE A 152 13.55 6.13 7.96
N ASP A 153 12.97 7.22 8.44
CA ASP A 153 12.59 8.34 7.56
C ASP A 153 13.79 9.26 7.25
N LEU A 154 13.59 10.23 6.37
CA LEU A 154 14.64 11.20 6.01
C LEU A 154 15.08 12.08 7.18
N GLY A 155 14.29 12.17 8.24
CA GLY A 155 14.63 12.85 9.51
C GLY A 155 15.40 11.96 10.48
N GLY A 156 15.62 10.67 10.15
CA GLY A 156 16.29 9.70 11.03
C GLY A 156 15.40 9.10 12.10
N GLN A 157 14.07 9.34 12.06
CA GLN A 157 13.12 8.71 12.96
C GLN A 157 12.90 7.26 12.57
N ALA A 158 13.12 6.35 13.52
CA ALA A 158 12.89 4.93 13.33
C ALA A 158 11.47 4.52 13.69
N SER A 159 10.87 3.69 12.85
CA SER A 159 9.56 3.07 13.06
C SER A 159 9.62 1.57 12.84
N PHE A 160 8.85 0.82 13.63
CA PHE A 160 8.76 -0.63 13.59
C PHE A 160 7.36 -1.08 13.21
N GLY A 161 7.25 -1.97 12.26
CA GLY A 161 5.97 -2.46 11.75
C GLY A 161 6.01 -2.78 10.25
N PRO A 162 4.85 -3.01 9.66
CA PRO A 162 3.56 -3.09 10.34
C PRO A 162 3.32 -4.44 11.01
N ASP A 163 2.38 -4.45 11.95
CA ASP A 163 1.63 -5.67 12.25
C ASP A 163 0.44 -5.85 11.27
N VAL A 164 -0.40 -6.84 11.52
CA VAL A 164 -1.65 -7.06 10.79
C VAL A 164 -2.81 -7.12 11.77
N GLU A 165 -3.77 -6.21 11.58
CA GLU A 165 -5.03 -6.17 12.30
C GLU A 165 -6.17 -6.17 11.29
N TRP A 166 -6.89 -7.29 11.19
CA TRP A 166 -8.08 -7.35 10.36
C TRP A 166 -9.17 -6.50 10.98
N VAL A 167 -9.73 -5.58 10.18
CA VAL A 167 -10.80 -4.69 10.63
C VAL A 167 -12.10 -5.05 9.91
N PRO A 168 -13.27 -4.84 10.55
CA PRO A 168 -14.56 -5.14 9.94
C PRO A 168 -14.73 -4.41 8.62
N SER A 169 -15.25 -5.11 7.61
CA SER A 169 -15.64 -4.48 6.36
C SER A 169 -16.81 -3.53 6.59
N PRO A 170 -16.84 -2.39 5.89
CA PRO A 170 -17.96 -1.46 5.97
C PRO A 170 -19.24 -2.11 5.47
N THR A 171 -20.37 -1.72 6.08
CA THR A 171 -21.67 -2.11 5.52
C THR A 171 -21.88 -1.48 4.13
N PRO A 172 -22.78 -2.03 3.29
CA PRO A 172 -23.09 -1.43 1.99
C PRO A 172 -23.51 0.04 2.07
N GLU A 173 -24.20 0.43 3.15
CA GLU A 173 -24.58 1.82 3.38
C GLU A 173 -23.38 2.72 3.69
N GLN A 174 -22.44 2.24 4.52
CA GLN A 174 -21.21 2.96 4.83
C GLN A 174 -20.32 3.10 3.59
N ALA A 175 -20.11 2.01 2.84
CA ALA A 175 -19.41 2.04 1.57
C ALA A 175 -20.09 2.97 0.56
N GLY A 176 -21.42 3.07 0.61
CA GLY A 176 -22.20 4.01 -0.20
C GLY A 176 -21.91 5.48 0.09
N LYS A 177 -21.49 5.82 1.30
CA LYS A 177 -21.12 7.19 1.72
C LYS A 177 -19.62 7.50 1.53
N GLY A 178 -18.81 6.52 1.13
CA GLY A 178 -17.34 6.55 1.11
C GLY A 178 -16.76 6.19 2.47
N LEU A 179 -15.50 5.79 2.46
CA LEU A 179 -14.84 5.24 3.65
C LEU A 179 -14.03 6.28 4.44
N GLU A 180 -14.13 7.55 4.08
CA GLU A 180 -13.51 8.62 4.86
C GLU A 180 -14.05 8.63 6.30
N GLY A 181 -13.14 8.62 7.28
CA GLY A 181 -13.51 8.58 8.70
C GLY A 181 -14.07 7.25 9.19
N HIS A 182 -14.20 6.23 8.33
CA HIS A 182 -14.73 4.92 8.75
C HIS A 182 -13.76 4.15 9.63
N PHE A 183 -12.46 4.22 9.34
CA PHE A 183 -11.43 3.47 10.05
C PHE A 183 -10.77 4.31 11.14
N SER A 184 -10.50 3.68 12.30
CA SER A 184 -9.63 4.27 13.31
C SER A 184 -8.15 4.06 12.96
N TYR A 185 -7.40 5.15 12.86
CA TYR A 185 -5.94 5.14 12.63
C TYR A 185 -5.13 5.26 13.93
N GLN A 186 -5.79 5.15 15.08
CA GLN A 186 -5.10 5.11 16.37
C GLN A 186 -4.43 3.76 16.58
N VAL A 187 -3.19 3.77 17.06
CA VAL A 187 -2.43 2.58 17.43
C VAL A 187 -2.73 2.24 18.89
N ASP A 188 -3.18 1.01 19.15
CA ASP A 188 -3.40 0.52 20.51
C ASP A 188 -2.06 0.24 21.19
N GLU A 189 -1.84 0.87 22.36
CA GLU A 189 -0.62 0.69 23.16
C GLU A 189 -0.37 -0.76 23.58
N SER A 190 -1.40 -1.57 23.73
CA SER A 190 -1.26 -2.99 24.06
C SER A 190 -0.44 -3.78 23.04
N ARG A 191 -0.35 -3.29 21.80
CA ARG A 191 0.44 -3.89 20.71
C ARG A 191 1.94 -3.70 20.86
N LEU A 192 2.38 -2.71 21.64
CA LEU A 192 3.81 -2.39 21.81
C LEU A 192 4.60 -3.56 22.39
N THR A 193 4.03 -4.31 23.30
CA THR A 193 4.68 -5.50 23.87
C THR A 193 5.04 -6.53 22.82
N ARG A 194 4.16 -6.73 21.83
CA ARG A 194 4.45 -7.63 20.71
C ARG A 194 5.52 -7.06 19.79
N PHE A 195 5.45 -5.77 19.46
CA PHE A 195 6.49 -5.12 18.68
C PHE A 195 7.86 -5.23 19.35
N GLU A 196 7.95 -5.00 20.65
CA GLU A 196 9.21 -5.16 21.39
C GLU A 196 9.74 -6.59 21.32
N ALA A 197 8.87 -7.59 21.50
CA ALA A 197 9.25 -9.00 21.42
C ALA A 197 9.78 -9.35 20.01
N ASP A 198 9.07 -8.94 18.97
CA ASP A 198 9.46 -9.18 17.58
C ASP A 198 10.80 -8.50 17.24
N VAL A 199 10.97 -7.24 17.61
CA VAL A 199 12.20 -6.48 17.36
C VAL A 199 13.41 -7.09 18.08
N ARG A 200 13.24 -7.56 19.32
CA ARG A 200 14.33 -8.19 20.07
C ARG A 200 14.85 -9.49 19.44
N THR A 201 14.12 -10.11 18.54
CA THR A 201 14.61 -11.29 17.79
C THR A 201 15.81 -10.98 16.90
N TRP A 202 15.91 -9.75 16.41
CA TRP A 202 17.00 -9.29 15.54
C TRP A 202 17.75 -8.05 16.08
N TRP A 203 17.19 -7.35 17.07
CA TRP A 203 17.89 -6.33 17.86
C TRP A 203 17.78 -6.66 19.36
N PRO A 204 18.62 -7.59 19.88
CA PRO A 204 18.56 -7.97 21.30
C PRO A 204 18.82 -6.81 22.28
N GLY A 205 19.49 -5.76 21.82
CA GLY A 205 19.82 -4.57 22.62
C GLY A 205 18.70 -3.52 22.67
N LEU A 206 17.49 -3.79 22.16
CA LEU A 206 16.37 -2.86 22.28
C LEU A 206 16.08 -2.56 23.77
N PRO A 207 16.18 -1.29 24.23
CA PRO A 207 15.88 -0.95 25.61
C PRO A 207 14.42 -1.24 25.98
N ASP A 208 14.16 -1.48 27.24
CA ASP A 208 12.79 -1.67 27.72
C ASP A 208 11.98 -0.38 27.57
N ARG A 209 10.74 -0.52 27.13
CA ARG A 209 9.81 0.59 26.91
C ARG A 209 10.35 1.66 25.96
N ALA A 210 11.18 1.23 25.02
CA ALA A 210 11.74 2.14 24.01
C ALA A 210 10.77 2.47 22.88
N LEU A 211 9.63 1.79 22.80
CA LEU A 211 8.64 1.99 21.76
C LEU A 211 7.43 2.78 22.26
N ALA A 212 6.89 3.63 21.40
CA ALA A 212 5.64 4.34 21.59
C ALA A 212 4.71 4.14 20.39
N PRO A 213 3.39 4.38 20.52
CA PRO A 213 2.49 4.36 19.37
C PRO A 213 2.98 5.30 18.27
N GLY A 214 3.03 4.80 17.04
CA GLY A 214 3.38 5.57 15.86
C GLY A 214 2.14 5.94 15.05
N TYR A 215 2.07 5.46 13.82
CA TYR A 215 0.93 5.66 12.92
C TYR A 215 0.34 4.32 12.48
N ALA A 216 -0.83 4.36 11.85
CA ALA A 216 -1.43 3.21 11.21
C ALA A 216 -1.90 3.54 9.81
N GLY A 217 -1.97 2.52 8.95
CA GLY A 217 -2.58 2.59 7.63
C GLY A 217 -3.56 1.44 7.42
N VAL A 218 -4.56 1.61 6.57
CA VAL A 218 -5.50 0.54 6.21
C VAL A 218 -5.24 0.11 4.78
N ARG A 219 -5.11 -1.20 4.57
CA ARG A 219 -4.82 -1.82 3.29
C ARG A 219 -6.06 -2.45 2.71
N PRO A 220 -6.43 -2.13 1.46
CA PRO A 220 -7.47 -2.86 0.73
C PRO A 220 -6.91 -4.20 0.26
N LYS A 221 -7.51 -5.31 0.69
CA LYS A 221 -7.10 -6.66 0.33
C LYS A 221 -8.18 -7.37 -0.46
N LEU A 222 -7.78 -8.12 -1.49
CA LEU A 222 -8.69 -8.93 -2.31
C LEU A 222 -8.88 -10.35 -1.76
N VAL A 223 -8.21 -10.68 -0.67
CA VAL A 223 -8.34 -11.96 0.05
C VAL A 223 -8.48 -11.72 1.54
N GLY A 224 -9.25 -12.57 2.20
CA GLY A 224 -9.48 -12.51 3.64
C GLY A 224 -8.34 -13.09 4.48
N PRO A 225 -8.52 -13.10 5.82
CA PRO A 225 -7.56 -13.70 6.73
C PRO A 225 -7.33 -15.17 6.39
N ASN A 226 -6.08 -15.64 6.60
CA ASN A 226 -5.65 -17.04 6.38
C ASN A 226 -5.68 -17.49 4.91
N GLN A 227 -5.81 -16.60 3.95
CA GLN A 227 -5.65 -16.88 2.54
C GLN A 227 -4.27 -16.43 2.05
N PRO A 228 -3.71 -17.06 1.00
CA PRO A 228 -2.49 -16.56 0.35
C PRO A 228 -2.69 -15.12 -0.13
N ALA A 229 -1.63 -14.32 -0.09
CA ALA A 229 -1.68 -12.94 -0.59
C ALA A 229 -2.09 -12.93 -2.06
N ALA A 230 -3.02 -12.04 -2.41
CA ALA A 230 -3.38 -11.76 -3.79
C ALA A 230 -2.51 -10.61 -4.33
N ASP A 231 -2.30 -10.61 -5.64
CA ASP A 231 -1.72 -9.47 -6.34
C ASP A 231 -2.78 -8.39 -6.60
N TYR A 232 -2.35 -7.24 -7.08
CA TYR A 232 -3.24 -6.17 -7.54
C TYR A 232 -4.13 -6.66 -8.68
N LEU A 233 -5.35 -6.19 -8.71
CA LEU A 233 -6.25 -6.45 -9.82
C LEU A 233 -6.33 -5.21 -10.71
N VAL A 234 -5.74 -5.32 -11.89
CA VAL A 234 -5.85 -4.34 -12.97
C VAL A 234 -6.77 -4.94 -14.02
N GLN A 235 -7.98 -4.38 -14.16
CA GLN A 235 -8.97 -4.86 -15.12
C GLN A 235 -9.17 -3.83 -16.23
N GLY A 236 -9.09 -4.30 -17.48
CA GLY A 236 -9.37 -3.52 -18.66
C GLY A 236 -10.53 -4.06 -19.50
N PRO A 237 -10.73 -3.53 -20.72
CA PRO A 237 -11.80 -3.98 -21.62
C PRO A 237 -11.77 -5.48 -21.96
N LYS A 238 -10.60 -6.10 -21.93
CA LYS A 238 -10.45 -7.55 -22.19
C LYS A 238 -11.16 -8.41 -21.16
N GLU A 239 -11.20 -7.97 -19.89
CA GLU A 239 -11.80 -8.68 -18.77
C GLU A 239 -13.30 -8.40 -18.65
N HIS A 240 -13.73 -7.15 -18.85
CA HIS A 240 -15.12 -6.74 -18.58
C HIS A 240 -15.91 -6.27 -19.81
N GLY A 241 -15.27 -6.08 -20.95
CA GLY A 241 -15.95 -5.73 -22.21
C GLY A 241 -16.39 -4.27 -22.34
N LEU A 242 -15.97 -3.39 -21.43
CA LEU A 242 -16.33 -1.96 -21.43
C LEU A 242 -15.15 -1.13 -21.92
N GLU A 243 -15.24 -0.61 -23.14
CA GLU A 243 -14.17 0.17 -23.76
C GLU A 243 -13.82 1.43 -22.93
N GLY A 244 -12.53 1.73 -22.82
CA GLY A 244 -12.02 2.90 -22.10
C GLY A 244 -12.16 2.84 -20.59
N LEU A 245 -12.60 1.71 -19.99
CA LEU A 245 -12.60 1.54 -18.53
C LEU A 245 -11.38 0.78 -18.07
N VAL A 246 -10.72 1.30 -17.01
CA VAL A 246 -9.71 0.55 -16.25
C VAL A 246 -10.05 0.61 -14.76
N ASN A 247 -10.11 -0.54 -14.11
CA ASN A 247 -10.26 -0.64 -12.66
C ASN A 247 -8.94 -1.06 -12.01
N LEU A 248 -8.51 -0.33 -10.98
CA LEU A 248 -7.39 -0.64 -10.11
C LEU A 248 -7.93 -1.01 -8.73
N MET A 249 -7.93 -2.30 -8.39
CA MET A 249 -8.49 -2.80 -7.13
C MET A 249 -7.46 -3.54 -6.31
N GLY A 250 -7.54 -3.46 -4.98
CA GLY A 250 -6.59 -4.09 -4.08
C GLY A 250 -5.20 -3.43 -4.07
N MET A 251 -5.09 -2.16 -4.45
CA MET A 251 -3.84 -1.41 -4.46
C MET A 251 -3.36 -1.15 -3.03
N GLU A 252 -2.58 -2.08 -2.49
CA GLU A 252 -1.92 -1.98 -1.20
C GLU A 252 -0.39 -1.78 -1.34
N SER A 253 0.39 -2.03 -0.30
CA SER A 253 1.86 -1.99 -0.38
C SER A 253 2.38 -3.12 -1.32
N PRO A 254 3.30 -2.82 -2.23
CA PRO A 254 4.05 -1.57 -2.45
C PRO A 254 3.47 -0.64 -3.54
N GLY A 255 2.17 -0.47 -3.64
CA GLY A 255 1.48 0.28 -4.70
C GLY A 255 2.04 1.69 -4.94
N LEU A 256 2.43 2.42 -3.89
CA LEU A 256 3.00 3.75 -4.06
C LEU A 256 4.34 3.71 -4.81
N THR A 257 5.24 2.82 -4.42
CA THR A 257 6.58 2.72 -5.06
C THR A 257 6.53 2.06 -6.43
N SER A 258 5.48 1.31 -6.74
CA SER A 258 5.22 0.71 -8.07
C SER A 258 4.27 1.55 -8.95
N CYS A 259 3.83 2.74 -8.49
CA CYS A 259 2.78 3.51 -9.17
C CYS A 259 3.14 3.90 -10.61
N LEU A 260 4.41 4.16 -10.92
CA LEU A 260 4.84 4.48 -12.30
C LEU A 260 4.74 3.26 -13.22
N ALA A 261 5.10 2.07 -12.74
CA ALA A 261 4.93 0.83 -13.51
C ALA A 261 3.45 0.47 -13.69
N ILE A 262 2.63 0.67 -12.66
CA ILE A 262 1.16 0.51 -12.74
C ILE A 262 0.58 1.49 -13.79
N ALA A 263 1.00 2.74 -13.76
CA ALA A 263 0.54 3.75 -14.73
C ALA A 263 0.94 3.38 -16.17
N GLN A 264 2.14 2.81 -16.37
CA GLN A 264 2.56 2.31 -17.67
C GLN A 264 1.66 1.14 -18.14
N ALA A 265 1.37 0.18 -17.26
CA ALA A 265 0.47 -0.92 -17.57
C ALA A 265 -0.95 -0.42 -17.93
N VAL A 266 -1.46 0.57 -17.20
CA VAL A 266 -2.74 1.23 -17.52
C VAL A 266 -2.71 1.86 -18.91
N ARG A 267 -1.63 2.57 -19.26
CA ARG A 267 -1.47 3.20 -20.59
C ARG A 267 -1.45 2.19 -21.73
N GLU A 268 -1.01 0.97 -21.49
CA GLU A 268 -1.01 -0.11 -22.50
C GLU A 268 -2.39 -0.75 -22.69
N ILE A 269 -3.32 -0.53 -21.75
CA ILE A 269 -4.69 -1.05 -21.78
C ILE A 269 -5.64 -0.08 -22.51
N VAL A 270 -5.42 1.23 -22.41
CA VAL A 270 -6.31 2.29 -22.94
C VAL A 270 -5.91 2.84 -24.31
#